data_eb585020681ad2cc4a95f20001fe249d
#
_entry.id   eb585020681ad2cc4a95f20001fe249d
#
_cell.length_a   1.000
_cell.length_b   1.000
_cell.length_c   1.000
_cell.angle_alpha   90.00
_cell.angle_beta   90.00
_cell.angle_gamma   90.00
#
_symmetry.space_group_name_H-M   'P 1'
#
loop_
_entity.id
_entity.type
_entity.pdbx_description
1 polymer ?
#
loop_
_entity_poly.entity_id
_entity_poly.type
_entity_poly.pdbx_seq_one_letter_code
_entity_poly.pdbx_strand_id
1 'polypeptide(L)'
;CTSIFAITKKLFKENGSFFFKINDASSEDTEFGFNLVKKGYKIPIGRKLSVIHHNSLGILSFIKKIIRIHKGEMKMYLRNRTMMMKIKQSNYLSVILGIFLMSLMIFLGTINIFYKIPYTKELFILLNIMFILINTRFIKFLFFSKGFLTAFRSIFYIYLHKFLLVLCIFAGIIEYYIFGNRY
;
A
#
# COMPACT_ATOMS: atom_id res chain seq x y z
N CYS A 1 -9.21 4.58 -2.28
CA CYS A 1 -9.62 5.11 -3.58
C CYS A 1 -11.10 5.47 -3.54
N THR A 2 -11.44 6.74 -3.63
CA THR A 2 -12.81 7.25 -3.68
C THR A 2 -13.32 7.12 -5.09
N SER A 3 -14.21 6.15 -5.33
CA SER A 3 -14.91 6.02 -6.61
C SER A 3 -16.11 6.95 -6.72
N ILE A 4 -16.78 7.26 -5.60
CA ILE A 4 -17.87 8.24 -5.48
C ILE A 4 -17.65 9.02 -4.18
N PHE A 5 -17.68 10.34 -4.28
CA PHE A 5 -17.52 11.22 -3.13
C PHE A 5 -18.45 12.45 -3.30
N ALA A 6 -19.21 12.75 -2.27
CA ALA A 6 -20.06 13.93 -2.20
C ALA A 6 -19.80 14.70 -0.92
N ILE A 7 -19.64 16.02 -1.04
CA ILE A 7 -19.38 16.92 0.08
C ILE A 7 -19.96 18.30 -0.24
N THR A 8 -20.39 19.05 0.77
CA THR A 8 -20.82 20.42 0.57
C THR A 8 -19.64 21.34 0.23
N LYS A 9 -19.85 22.33 -0.62
CA LYS A 9 -18.84 23.32 -1.00
C LYS A 9 -18.22 24.02 0.21
N LYS A 10 -19.04 24.30 1.24
CA LYS A 10 -18.61 24.92 2.49
C LYS A 10 -17.59 24.03 3.20
N LEU A 11 -17.94 22.77 3.48
CA LEU A 11 -17.09 21.82 4.18
C LEU A 11 -15.81 21.50 3.40
N PHE A 12 -15.88 21.42 2.06
CA PHE A 12 -14.72 21.23 1.20
C PHE A 12 -13.69 22.36 1.37
N LYS A 13 -14.15 23.60 1.38
CA LYS A 13 -13.28 24.78 1.60
C LYS A 13 -12.72 24.83 3.03
N GLU A 14 -13.55 24.57 4.04
CA GLU A 14 -13.13 24.54 5.45
C GLU A 14 -12.12 23.44 5.76
N ASN A 15 -12.19 22.33 5.03
CA ASN A 15 -11.22 21.24 5.18
C ASN A 15 -9.86 21.54 4.52
N GLY A 16 -9.77 22.58 3.68
CA GLY A 16 -8.53 22.99 3.02
C GLY A 16 -8.36 22.40 1.63
N SER A 17 -9.44 21.89 1.03
CA SER A 17 -9.46 21.20 -0.28
C SER A 17 -8.49 20.03 -0.39
N PHE A 18 -8.21 19.53 -1.60
CA PHE A 18 -7.18 18.53 -1.81
C PHE A 18 -5.79 19.17 -1.77
N PHE A 19 -4.80 18.40 -1.32
CA PHE A 19 -3.42 18.89 -1.30
C PHE A 19 -2.84 18.92 -2.72
N PHE A 20 -2.84 20.09 -3.35
CA PHE A 20 -2.46 20.30 -4.76
C PHE A 20 -0.95 20.33 -5.04
N LYS A 21 -0.09 20.31 -4.03
CA LYS A 21 1.37 20.33 -4.24
C LYS A 21 1.96 19.01 -4.75
N ILE A 22 1.11 18.01 -4.96
CA ILE A 22 1.50 16.72 -5.51
C ILE A 22 1.14 16.76 -6.99
N ASN A 23 2.15 16.79 -7.87
CA ASN A 23 1.94 16.73 -9.33
C ASN A 23 1.29 15.42 -9.79
N ASP A 24 1.20 14.42 -8.91
CA ASP A 24 0.62 13.11 -9.16
C ASP A 24 -0.47 12.79 -8.14
N ALA A 25 -1.70 12.59 -8.61
CA ALA A 25 -2.82 12.10 -7.82
C ALA A 25 -2.49 10.73 -7.20
N SER A 26 -2.23 10.67 -5.90
CA SER A 26 -1.85 9.42 -5.23
C SER A 26 -2.55 9.13 -3.91
N SER A 27 -2.65 10.09 -3.01
CA SER A 27 -3.16 9.90 -1.65
C SER A 27 -3.96 11.09 -1.16
N GLU A 28 -4.27 12.04 -2.03
CA GLU A 28 -4.97 13.28 -1.73
C GLU A 28 -6.38 13.05 -1.16
N ASP A 29 -7.06 12.02 -1.65
CA ASP A 29 -8.38 11.62 -1.17
C ASP A 29 -8.30 11.02 0.24
N THR A 30 -7.27 10.24 0.51
CA THR A 30 -7.02 9.63 1.82
C THR A 30 -6.66 10.69 2.86
N GLU A 31 -5.77 11.63 2.49
CA GLU A 31 -5.38 12.73 3.35
C GLU A 31 -6.55 13.68 3.65
N PHE A 32 -7.36 13.99 2.64
CA PHE A 32 -8.56 14.78 2.77
C PHE A 32 -9.58 14.13 3.72
N GLY A 33 -9.85 12.83 3.54
CA GLY A 33 -10.73 12.06 4.43
C GLY A 33 -10.21 12.01 5.86
N PHE A 34 -8.91 11.82 6.05
CA PHE A 34 -8.28 11.84 7.37
C PHE A 34 -8.45 13.19 8.07
N ASN A 35 -8.26 14.30 7.35
CA ASN A 35 -8.43 15.64 7.91
C ASN A 35 -9.88 15.90 8.34
N LEU A 36 -10.87 15.42 7.59
CA LEU A 36 -12.28 15.48 8.01
C LEU A 36 -12.52 14.72 9.32
N VAL A 37 -12.04 13.48 9.40
CA VAL A 37 -12.19 12.66 10.62
C VAL A 37 -11.45 13.26 11.81
N LYS A 38 -10.28 13.85 11.60
CA LYS A 38 -9.52 14.56 12.64
C LYS A 38 -10.28 15.75 13.21
N LYS A 39 -11.06 16.44 12.36
CA LYS A 39 -11.95 17.54 12.78
C LYS A 39 -13.29 17.07 13.39
N GLY A 40 -13.48 15.76 13.57
CA GLY A 40 -14.66 15.17 14.19
C GLY A 40 -15.81 14.86 13.23
N TYR A 41 -15.65 15.07 11.92
CA TYR A 41 -16.68 14.72 10.96
C TYR A 41 -16.75 13.20 10.73
N LYS A 42 -17.98 12.68 10.66
CA LYS A 42 -18.24 11.29 10.29
C LYS A 42 -18.44 11.19 8.79
N ILE A 43 -17.76 10.25 8.15
CA ILE A 43 -17.89 9.98 6.72
C ILE A 43 -18.82 8.77 6.57
N PRO A 44 -20.10 8.94 6.18
CA PRO A 44 -20.98 7.81 5.99
C PRO A 44 -20.59 7.05 4.72
N ILE A 45 -20.64 5.72 4.78
CA ILE A 45 -20.38 4.83 3.64
C ILE A 45 -21.71 4.24 3.19
N GLY A 46 -22.14 4.57 1.99
CA GLY A 46 -23.36 4.04 1.38
C GLY A 46 -23.15 2.61 0.89
N ARG A 47 -23.60 1.61 1.66
CA ARG A 47 -23.44 0.18 1.29
C ARG A 47 -24.13 -0.21 -0.01
N LYS A 48 -25.19 0.53 -0.42
CA LYS A 48 -25.95 0.30 -1.65
C LYS A 48 -25.37 1.04 -2.86
N LEU A 49 -24.42 1.96 -2.65
CA LEU A 49 -23.74 2.67 -3.73
C LEU A 49 -22.61 1.81 -4.25
N SER A 50 -22.72 1.35 -5.47
CA SER A 50 -21.68 0.58 -6.15
C SER A 50 -21.39 1.19 -7.52
N VAL A 51 -20.13 1.20 -7.91
CA VAL A 51 -19.68 1.57 -9.25
C VAL A 51 -18.84 0.44 -9.83
N ILE A 52 -19.01 0.19 -11.12
CA ILE A 52 -18.17 -0.74 -11.85
C ILE A 52 -16.94 0.04 -12.32
N HIS A 53 -15.80 -0.33 -11.79
CA HIS A 53 -14.53 0.29 -12.16
C HIS A 53 -13.84 -0.56 -13.24
N HIS A 54 -13.98 -0.18 -14.50
CA HIS A 54 -13.29 -0.83 -15.61
C HIS A 54 -11.81 -0.42 -15.61
N ASN A 55 -10.95 -1.29 -15.10
CA ASN A 55 -9.51 -1.03 -14.98
C ASN A 55 -8.73 -2.23 -15.53
N SER A 56 -8.39 -2.21 -16.81
CA SER A 56 -7.48 -3.18 -17.43
C SER A 56 -6.06 -2.59 -17.42
N LEU A 57 -5.26 -2.96 -16.42
CA LEU A 57 -3.87 -2.51 -16.34
C LEU A 57 -2.93 -3.60 -16.84
N GLY A 58 -2.12 -3.29 -17.86
CA GLY A 58 -0.94 -4.08 -18.17
C GLY A 58 0.09 -4.02 -17.02
N ILE A 59 1.03 -4.97 -16.99
CA ILE A 59 2.04 -5.09 -15.92
C ILE A 59 2.82 -3.78 -15.69
N LEU A 60 3.27 -3.12 -16.77
CA LEU A 60 4.01 -1.85 -16.64
C LEU A 60 3.17 -0.73 -16.04
N SER A 61 1.91 -0.62 -16.44
CA SER A 61 0.97 0.36 -15.87
C SER A 61 0.65 0.06 -14.40
N PHE A 62 0.56 -1.22 -14.05
CA PHE A 62 0.41 -1.69 -12.67
C PHE A 62 1.61 -1.28 -11.81
N ILE A 63 2.84 -1.54 -12.27
CA ILE A 63 4.08 -1.17 -11.56
C ILE A 63 4.15 0.35 -11.36
N LYS A 64 3.95 1.14 -12.42
CA LYS A 64 3.94 2.61 -12.34
C LYS A 64 2.91 3.12 -11.35
N LYS A 65 1.70 2.56 -11.36
CA LYS A 65 0.63 2.91 -10.43
C LYS A 65 1.00 2.60 -8.97
N ILE A 66 1.57 1.42 -8.70
CA ILE A 66 2.00 1.01 -7.36
C ILE A 66 3.08 1.94 -6.84
N ILE A 67 4.12 2.21 -7.64
CA ILE A 67 5.21 3.11 -7.25
C ILE A 67 4.65 4.48 -6.88
N ARG A 68 3.82 5.06 -7.74
CA ARG A 68 3.22 6.36 -7.51
C ARG A 68 2.41 6.41 -6.21
N ILE A 69 1.51 5.43 -6.00
CA ILE A 69 0.62 5.38 -4.84
C ILE A 69 1.46 5.26 -3.55
N HIS A 70 2.34 4.27 -3.46
CA HIS A 70 3.03 3.99 -2.19
C HIS A 70 4.10 5.03 -1.84
N LYS A 71 4.75 5.65 -2.82
CA LYS A 71 5.60 6.81 -2.56
C LYS A 71 4.79 7.98 -2.01
N GLY A 72 3.63 8.26 -2.59
CA GLY A 72 2.71 9.29 -2.11
C GLY A 72 2.17 8.99 -0.71
N GLU A 73 1.75 7.76 -0.45
CA GLU A 73 1.32 7.32 0.89
C GLU A 73 2.42 7.49 1.93
N MET A 74 3.65 7.10 1.63
CA MET A 74 4.76 7.25 2.56
C MET A 74 5.03 8.71 2.91
N LYS A 75 5.05 9.61 1.91
CA LYS A 75 5.18 11.06 2.14
C LYS A 75 4.02 11.62 2.97
N MET A 76 2.79 11.18 2.70
CA MET A 76 1.61 11.55 3.48
C MET A 76 1.73 11.11 4.95
N TYR A 77 2.19 9.89 5.22
CA TYR A 77 2.42 9.40 6.58
C TYR A 77 3.51 10.17 7.32
N LEU A 78 4.58 10.54 6.64
CA LEU A 78 5.65 11.36 7.23
C LEU A 78 5.17 12.77 7.59
N ARG A 79 4.28 13.36 6.78
CA ARG A 79 3.62 14.65 7.11
C ARG A 79 2.64 14.52 8.27
N ASN A 80 1.89 13.42 8.31
CA ASN A 80 0.79 13.20 9.25
C ASN A 80 1.06 11.98 10.15
N ARG A 81 2.10 12.04 10.99
CA ARG A 81 2.55 10.91 11.84
C ARG A 81 1.43 10.29 12.69
N THR A 82 0.48 11.10 13.17
CA THR A 82 -0.68 10.62 13.93
C THR A 82 -1.63 9.75 13.11
N MET A 83 -1.60 9.84 11.79
CA MET A 83 -2.41 9.05 10.88
C MET A 83 -2.02 7.57 10.90
N MET A 84 -0.72 7.26 10.93
CA MET A 84 -0.24 5.87 11.00
C MET A 84 -0.81 5.12 12.22
N MET A 85 -0.91 5.79 13.37
CA MET A 85 -1.37 5.18 14.62
C MET A 85 -2.89 4.96 14.66
N LYS A 86 -3.67 5.67 13.84
CA LYS A 86 -5.14 5.62 13.85
C LYS A 86 -5.76 4.73 12.78
N ILE A 87 -4.99 4.27 11.80
CA ILE A 87 -5.49 3.39 10.74
C ILE A 87 -5.64 1.96 11.30
N LYS A 88 -6.79 1.67 11.89
CA LYS A 88 -7.22 0.29 12.19
C LYS A 88 -7.81 -0.34 10.92
N GLN A 89 -6.97 -0.82 10.03
CA GLN A 89 -7.42 -1.70 8.94
C GLN A 89 -7.55 -3.13 9.48
N SER A 90 -8.59 -3.84 9.08
CA SER A 90 -8.84 -5.22 9.50
C SER A 90 -7.71 -6.21 9.17
N ASN A 91 -6.81 -5.86 8.27
CA ASN A 91 -5.66 -6.68 7.84
C ASN A 91 -4.31 -6.00 8.11
N TYR A 92 -4.26 -5.04 9.03
CA TYR A 92 -3.05 -4.25 9.30
C TYR A 92 -1.86 -5.14 9.69
N LEU A 93 -2.09 -6.14 10.53
CA LEU A 93 -1.04 -7.06 10.97
C LEU A 93 -0.44 -7.86 9.78
N SER A 94 -1.26 -8.40 8.90
CA SER A 94 -0.78 -9.17 7.74
C SER A 94 -0.01 -8.30 6.74
N VAL A 95 -0.39 -7.02 6.63
CA VAL A 95 0.34 -6.06 5.79
C VAL A 95 1.72 -5.78 6.36
N ILE A 96 1.82 -5.47 7.66
CA ILE A 96 3.09 -5.21 8.36
C ILE A 96 4.00 -6.43 8.31
N LEU A 97 3.48 -7.62 8.68
CA LEU A 97 4.24 -8.85 8.63
C LEU A 97 4.73 -9.17 7.22
N GLY A 98 3.90 -8.94 6.21
CA GLY A 98 4.30 -9.13 4.80
C GLY A 98 5.41 -8.18 4.35
N ILE A 99 5.38 -6.91 4.80
CA ILE A 99 6.46 -5.94 4.54
C ILE A 99 7.73 -6.37 5.26
N PHE A 100 7.63 -6.74 6.53
CA PHE A 100 8.76 -7.19 7.35
C PHE A 100 9.45 -8.42 6.74
N LEU A 101 8.69 -9.46 6.38
CA LEU A 101 9.24 -10.67 5.76
C LEU A 101 9.90 -10.36 4.41
N MET A 102 9.29 -9.52 3.59
CA MET A 102 9.89 -9.12 2.31
C MET A 102 11.17 -8.33 2.51
N SER A 103 11.21 -7.40 3.48
CA SER A 103 12.43 -6.65 3.81
C SER A 103 13.55 -7.58 4.28
N LEU A 104 13.21 -8.57 5.12
CA LEU A 104 14.16 -9.56 5.61
C LEU A 104 14.70 -10.45 4.48
N MET A 105 13.84 -10.89 3.55
CA MET A 105 14.27 -11.65 2.36
C MET A 105 15.22 -10.83 1.47
N ILE A 106 14.92 -9.56 1.23
CA ILE A 106 15.79 -8.66 0.46
C ILE A 106 17.14 -8.50 1.16
N PHE A 107 17.13 -8.25 2.47
CA PHE A 107 18.34 -8.06 3.28
C PHE A 107 19.21 -9.30 3.27
N LEU A 108 18.65 -10.48 3.55
CA LEU A 108 19.38 -11.76 3.53
C LEU A 108 19.93 -12.07 2.14
N GLY A 109 19.15 -11.85 1.09
CA GLY A 109 19.61 -12.02 -0.29
C GLY A 109 20.80 -11.13 -0.61
N THR A 110 20.73 -9.85 -0.22
CA THR A 110 21.82 -8.90 -0.44
C THR A 110 23.08 -9.27 0.33
N ILE A 111 22.96 -9.61 1.62
CA ILE A 111 24.13 -10.01 2.43
C ILE A 111 24.76 -11.31 1.90
N ASN A 112 23.95 -12.28 1.48
CA ASN A 112 24.46 -13.56 0.99
C ASN A 112 25.26 -13.42 -0.31
N ILE A 113 25.08 -12.37 -1.10
CA ILE A 113 25.92 -12.07 -2.26
C ILE A 113 27.36 -11.81 -1.84
N PHE A 114 27.56 -11.14 -0.69
CA PHE A 114 28.89 -10.73 -0.22
C PHE A 114 29.52 -11.72 0.75
N TYR A 115 28.75 -12.35 1.63
CA TYR A 115 29.25 -13.08 2.80
C TYR A 115 28.97 -14.59 2.80
N LYS A 116 28.19 -15.13 1.82
CA LYS A 116 27.86 -16.57 1.73
C LYS A 116 27.50 -17.20 3.09
N ILE A 117 26.53 -16.65 3.78
CA ILE A 117 26.12 -17.09 5.12
C ILE A 117 25.62 -18.54 5.07
N PRO A 118 26.08 -19.45 5.97
CA PRO A 118 25.55 -20.81 6.04
C PRO A 118 24.04 -20.78 6.36
N TYR A 119 23.32 -21.81 5.92
CA TYR A 119 21.87 -21.96 6.14
C TYR A 119 20.97 -20.87 5.54
N THR A 120 21.51 -19.97 4.69
CA THR A 120 20.71 -18.92 4.04
C THR A 120 19.59 -19.50 3.17
N LYS A 121 19.83 -20.64 2.51
CA LYS A 121 18.83 -21.30 1.66
C LYS A 121 17.64 -21.79 2.47
N GLU A 122 17.90 -22.47 3.58
CA GLU A 122 16.89 -22.99 4.49
C GLU A 122 16.07 -21.87 5.10
N LEU A 123 16.74 -20.81 5.54
CA LEU A 123 16.08 -19.63 6.08
C LEU A 123 15.23 -18.93 5.01
N PHE A 124 15.72 -18.84 3.77
CA PHE A 124 14.95 -18.24 2.66
C PHE A 124 13.71 -19.06 2.34
N ILE A 125 13.79 -20.40 2.33
CA ILE A 125 12.64 -21.28 2.16
C ILE A 125 11.61 -21.05 3.29
N LEU A 126 12.05 -21.03 4.54
CA LEU A 126 11.19 -20.80 5.70
C LEU A 126 10.45 -19.46 5.58
N LEU A 127 11.16 -18.37 5.23
CA LEU A 127 10.56 -17.05 5.05
C LEU A 127 9.52 -17.03 3.92
N ASN A 128 9.77 -17.74 2.81
CA ASN A 128 8.80 -17.86 1.73
C ASN A 128 7.55 -18.61 2.17
N ILE A 129 7.68 -19.71 2.92
CA ILE A 129 6.54 -20.44 3.49
C ILE A 129 5.72 -19.52 4.40
N MET A 130 6.36 -18.81 5.33
CA MET A 130 5.70 -17.85 6.21
C MET A 130 4.98 -16.75 5.42
N PHE A 131 5.62 -16.24 4.36
CA PHE A 131 5.04 -15.21 3.51
C PHE A 131 3.76 -15.70 2.80
N ILE A 132 3.76 -16.92 2.28
CA ILE A 132 2.57 -17.54 1.66
C ILE A 132 1.48 -17.76 2.71
N LEU A 133 1.83 -18.28 3.91
CA LEU A 133 0.88 -18.51 4.99
C LEU A 133 0.13 -17.25 5.42
N ILE A 134 0.83 -16.13 5.56
CA ILE A 134 0.21 -14.83 5.90
C ILE A 134 -0.78 -14.38 4.81
N ASN A 135 -0.53 -14.69 3.56
CA ASN A 135 -1.37 -14.31 2.43
C ASN A 135 -2.44 -15.37 2.06
N THR A 136 -2.49 -16.50 2.77
CA THR A 136 -3.39 -17.64 2.46
C THR A 136 -4.87 -17.24 2.41
N ARG A 137 -5.31 -16.33 3.28
CA ARG A 137 -6.69 -15.83 3.29
C ARG A 137 -7.08 -15.17 1.96
N PHE A 138 -6.20 -14.35 1.41
CA PHE A 138 -6.40 -13.68 0.12
C PHE A 138 -6.33 -14.68 -1.04
N ILE A 139 -5.35 -15.60 -1.02
CA ILE A 139 -5.19 -16.62 -2.05
C ILE A 139 -6.42 -17.54 -2.08
N LYS A 140 -6.91 -18.00 -0.92
CA LYS A 140 -8.14 -18.78 -0.81
C LYS A 140 -9.36 -18.03 -1.35
N PHE A 141 -9.51 -16.75 -0.99
CA PHE A 141 -10.59 -15.92 -1.53
C PHE A 141 -10.57 -15.90 -3.07
N LEU A 142 -9.41 -15.71 -3.69
CA LEU A 142 -9.29 -15.72 -5.15
C LEU A 142 -9.54 -17.10 -5.75
N PHE A 143 -9.08 -18.16 -5.08
CA PHE A 143 -9.32 -19.53 -5.52
C PHE A 143 -10.82 -19.83 -5.64
N PHE A 144 -11.60 -19.52 -4.60
CA PHE A 144 -13.04 -19.78 -4.57
C PHE A 144 -13.84 -18.81 -5.44
N SER A 145 -13.39 -17.56 -5.62
CA SER A 145 -14.14 -16.55 -6.39
C SER A 145 -13.79 -16.50 -7.87
N LYS A 146 -12.56 -16.83 -8.26
CA LYS A 146 -12.01 -16.67 -9.63
C LYS A 146 -11.28 -17.89 -10.18
N GLY A 147 -11.19 -18.97 -9.41
CA GLY A 147 -10.59 -20.23 -9.81
C GLY A 147 -9.08 -20.33 -9.59
N PHE A 148 -8.57 -21.57 -9.78
CA PHE A 148 -7.19 -21.95 -9.50
C PHE A 148 -6.13 -21.10 -10.22
N LEU A 149 -6.31 -20.88 -11.52
CA LEU A 149 -5.33 -20.15 -12.34
C LEU A 149 -5.12 -18.71 -11.87
N THR A 150 -6.23 -18.06 -11.46
CA THR A 150 -6.19 -16.69 -10.91
C THR A 150 -5.51 -16.66 -9.55
N ALA A 151 -5.80 -17.63 -8.68
CA ALA A 151 -5.15 -17.76 -7.39
C ALA A 151 -3.63 -18.00 -7.55
N PHE A 152 -3.23 -18.87 -8.46
CA PHE A 152 -1.81 -19.14 -8.73
C PHE A 152 -1.08 -17.89 -9.26
N ARG A 153 -1.64 -17.21 -10.26
CA ARG A 153 -1.07 -15.96 -10.78
C ARG A 153 -0.99 -14.87 -9.71
N SER A 154 -1.92 -14.84 -8.78
CA SER A 154 -1.92 -13.84 -7.71
C SER A 154 -0.72 -13.94 -6.78
N ILE A 155 -0.12 -15.12 -6.61
CA ILE A 155 1.10 -15.31 -5.82
C ILE A 155 2.22 -14.43 -6.38
N PHE A 156 2.45 -14.48 -7.69
CA PHE A 156 3.43 -13.61 -8.34
C PHE A 156 3.16 -12.12 -8.09
N TYR A 157 1.89 -11.69 -8.24
CA TYR A 157 1.52 -10.29 -8.01
C TYR A 157 1.65 -9.87 -6.55
N ILE A 158 1.42 -10.76 -5.59
CA ILE A 158 1.62 -10.49 -4.15
C ILE A 158 3.11 -10.23 -3.87
N TYR A 159 4.00 -11.06 -4.38
CA TYR A 159 5.45 -10.87 -4.24
C TYR A 159 5.90 -9.55 -4.89
N LEU A 160 5.53 -9.34 -6.15
CA LEU A 160 5.85 -8.11 -6.87
C LEU A 160 5.35 -6.87 -6.15
N HIS A 161 4.10 -6.88 -5.67
CA HIS A 161 3.52 -5.77 -4.92
C HIS A 161 4.28 -5.48 -3.62
N LYS A 162 4.59 -6.51 -2.82
CA LYS A 162 5.31 -6.33 -1.56
C LYS A 162 6.76 -5.89 -1.76
N PHE A 163 7.42 -6.43 -2.77
CA PHE A 163 8.76 -6.00 -3.17
C PHE A 163 8.78 -4.51 -3.54
N LEU A 164 7.89 -4.10 -4.44
CA LEU A 164 7.75 -2.69 -4.83
C LEU A 164 7.38 -1.79 -3.65
N LEU A 165 6.51 -2.25 -2.76
CA LEU A 165 6.10 -1.50 -1.57
C LEU A 165 7.30 -1.21 -0.66
N VAL A 166 8.17 -2.21 -0.40
CA VAL A 166 9.39 -2.02 0.39
C VAL A 166 10.30 -0.98 -0.27
N LEU A 167 10.55 -1.09 -1.57
CA LEU A 167 11.36 -0.10 -2.30
C LEU A 167 10.76 1.30 -2.25
N CYS A 168 9.43 1.41 -2.39
CA CYS A 168 8.73 2.69 -2.35
C CYS A 168 8.75 3.35 -0.96
N ILE A 169 8.74 2.56 0.12
CA ILE A 169 8.91 3.07 1.48
C ILE A 169 10.27 3.76 1.61
N PHE A 170 11.36 3.08 1.21
CA PHE A 170 12.69 3.68 1.26
C PHE A 170 12.82 4.90 0.33
N ALA A 171 12.36 4.78 -0.92
CA ALA A 171 12.39 5.90 -1.86
C ALA A 171 11.58 7.09 -1.36
N GLY A 172 10.38 6.86 -0.80
CA GLY A 172 9.54 7.91 -0.25
C GLY A 172 10.17 8.61 0.97
N ILE A 173 10.85 7.86 1.84
CA ILE A 173 11.61 8.43 2.97
C ILE A 173 12.75 9.30 2.46
N ILE A 174 13.58 8.78 1.55
CA ILE A 174 14.71 9.51 0.98
C ILE A 174 14.24 10.79 0.29
N GLU A 175 13.22 10.70 -0.57
CA GLU A 175 12.68 11.88 -1.26
C GLU A 175 12.11 12.92 -0.28
N TYR A 176 11.44 12.48 0.80
CA TYR A 176 10.88 13.38 1.80
C TYR A 176 11.97 14.19 2.52
N TYR A 177 13.09 13.55 2.89
CA TYR A 177 14.19 14.21 3.60
C TYR A 177 15.08 15.04 2.66
N ILE A 178 15.27 14.64 1.40
CA ILE A 178 16.09 15.38 0.44
C ILE A 178 15.34 16.60 -0.11
N PHE A 179 14.10 16.40 -0.56
CA PHE A 179 13.33 17.45 -1.22
C PHE A 179 12.36 18.20 -0.28
N GLY A 180 12.26 17.75 0.97
CA GLY A 180 11.40 18.33 1.99
C GLY A 180 9.91 18.20 1.69
N ASN A 181 9.13 19.02 2.38
CA ASN A 181 7.66 19.03 2.31
C ASN A 181 7.09 19.63 1.00
N ARG A 182 7.93 19.84 -0.01
CA ARG A 182 7.55 20.57 -1.24
C ARG A 182 6.86 19.70 -2.29
N TYR A 183 6.69 18.38 -2.02
CA TYR A 183 6.02 17.44 -2.93
C TYR A 183 4.97 16.62 -2.22
#